data_2c3a1d920952825002ba94a71d9c025f
#
_entry.id   2c3a1d920952825002ba94a71d9c025f
#
_cell.length_a   1.000
_cell.length_b   1.000
_cell.length_c   1.000
_cell.angle_alpha   90.00
_cell.angle_beta   90.00
_cell.angle_gamma   90.00
#
_symmetry.space_group_name_H-M   'P 1'
#
loop_
_entity.id
_entity.type
_entity.pdbx_description
1 polymer ?
#
loop_
_entity_poly.entity_id
_entity_poly.type
_entity_poly.pdbx_seq_one_letter_code
_entity_poly.pdbx_strand_id
1 'polypeptide(L)'
;MRLAMVVWMCGVLATPLMADLISTQHFTSLAEVQAHILGGFDFVARGDTQELRITRADPPGSAAAPVGPWNNGIPHAFKVVYNAGGIAGISIDELYTVEFPVTINPATNGLLITAFVDGAGRGVTLANLRITLPGFIMHEVGDTADAPPTDYMLVDTSLPLVDGFILSGTVQFNWTGSLPPPAEQWFEVAPVVIPEPATVMLLAGGAVGRLRRRS
;
A
#
# COMPACT_ATOMS: atom_id res chain seq x y z
N MET A 1 20.81 -63.62 -23.70
CA MET A 1 21.34 -62.25 -23.49
C MET A 1 20.20 -61.27 -23.70
N ARG A 2 19.60 -60.78 -22.62
CA ARG A 2 18.48 -59.80 -22.66
C ARG A 2 19.04 -58.41 -22.26
N LEU A 3 19.07 -57.50 -23.21
CA LEU A 3 19.46 -56.09 -23.02
C LEU A 3 18.30 -55.41 -22.28
N ALA A 4 18.54 -54.92 -21.07
CA ALA A 4 17.62 -54.03 -20.35
C ALA A 4 17.92 -52.60 -20.80
N MET A 5 16.96 -51.96 -21.45
CA MET A 5 16.98 -50.53 -21.85
C MET A 5 16.52 -49.69 -20.66
N VAL A 6 17.47 -48.99 -20.03
CA VAL A 6 17.14 -48.02 -18.95
C VAL A 6 16.76 -46.71 -19.62
N VAL A 7 15.47 -46.37 -19.56
CA VAL A 7 14.96 -45.05 -19.99
C VAL A 7 15.20 -44.08 -18.85
N TRP A 8 16.12 -43.14 -19.04
CA TRP A 8 16.28 -41.95 -18.18
C TRP A 8 15.16 -40.96 -18.52
N MET A 9 14.17 -40.86 -17.66
CA MET A 9 13.24 -39.74 -17.68
C MET A 9 13.97 -38.52 -17.09
N CYS A 10 14.45 -37.63 -17.94
CA CYS A 10 14.80 -36.26 -17.56
C CYS A 10 13.53 -35.53 -17.15
N GLY A 11 13.26 -35.50 -15.85
CA GLY A 11 12.28 -34.59 -15.28
C GLY A 11 12.76 -33.17 -15.46
N VAL A 12 12.21 -32.46 -16.45
CA VAL A 12 12.33 -31.01 -16.54
C VAL A 12 11.56 -30.47 -15.32
N LEU A 13 12.30 -30.13 -14.26
CA LEU A 13 11.79 -29.28 -13.19
C LEU A 13 11.50 -27.93 -13.85
N ALA A 14 10.24 -27.72 -14.26
CA ALA A 14 9.75 -26.41 -14.54
C ALA A 14 9.92 -25.58 -13.25
N THR A 15 10.95 -24.75 -13.21
CA THR A 15 11.03 -23.67 -12.23
C THR A 15 9.75 -22.88 -12.39
N PRO A 16 8.92 -22.72 -11.35
CA PRO A 16 7.81 -21.80 -11.44
C PRO A 16 8.41 -20.44 -11.85
N LEU A 17 7.95 -19.88 -12.99
CA LEU A 17 8.15 -18.46 -13.23
C LEU A 17 7.70 -17.78 -11.95
N MET A 18 8.62 -17.10 -11.26
CA MET A 18 8.27 -16.19 -10.20
C MET A 18 7.43 -15.12 -10.89
N ALA A 19 6.11 -15.23 -10.79
CA ALA A 19 5.21 -14.14 -11.13
C ALA A 19 5.70 -12.92 -10.36
N ASP A 20 5.66 -11.74 -10.98
CA ASP A 20 6.03 -10.50 -10.30
C ASP A 20 5.36 -10.48 -8.93
N LEU A 21 6.19 -10.51 -7.88
CA LEU A 21 5.73 -10.55 -6.48
C LEU A 21 4.98 -9.28 -6.10
N ILE A 22 5.03 -8.26 -6.94
CA ILE A 22 4.38 -6.97 -6.71
C ILE A 22 3.70 -6.52 -8.00
N SER A 23 2.43 -6.15 -7.86
CA SER A 23 1.67 -5.47 -8.91
C SER A 23 1.05 -4.18 -8.38
N THR A 24 0.86 -3.20 -9.27
CA THR A 24 0.27 -1.90 -8.94
C THR A 24 -0.91 -1.61 -9.84
N GLN A 25 -1.94 -0.99 -9.27
CA GLN A 25 -3.13 -0.52 -10.00
C GLN A 25 -3.49 0.88 -9.51
N HIS A 26 -3.88 1.76 -10.43
CA HIS A 26 -4.31 3.11 -10.13
C HIS A 26 -5.82 3.26 -10.30
N PHE A 27 -6.43 4.03 -9.41
CA PHE A 27 -7.87 4.29 -9.38
C PHE A 27 -8.13 5.78 -9.17
N THR A 28 -9.24 6.27 -9.67
CA THR A 28 -9.64 7.67 -9.55
C THR A 28 -10.64 7.92 -8.43
N SER A 29 -11.14 6.86 -7.81
CA SER A 29 -12.09 6.96 -6.69
C SER A 29 -11.88 5.88 -5.64
N LEU A 30 -12.17 6.21 -4.38
CA LEU A 30 -12.15 5.25 -3.29
C LEU A 30 -13.17 4.12 -3.47
N ALA A 31 -14.30 4.39 -4.12
CA ALA A 31 -15.33 3.38 -4.40
C ALA A 31 -14.82 2.28 -5.34
N GLU A 32 -14.00 2.64 -6.33
CA GLU A 32 -13.35 1.66 -7.21
C GLU A 32 -12.37 0.80 -6.42
N VAL A 33 -11.51 1.40 -5.58
CA VAL A 33 -10.57 0.67 -4.72
C VAL A 33 -11.30 -0.30 -3.79
N GLN A 34 -12.40 0.12 -3.16
CA GLN A 34 -13.18 -0.71 -2.24
C GLN A 34 -13.72 -2.00 -2.87
N ALA A 35 -13.85 -2.05 -4.21
CA ALA A 35 -14.20 -3.27 -4.92
C ALA A 35 -13.04 -4.29 -4.99
N HIS A 36 -11.82 -3.86 -4.74
CA HIS A 36 -10.59 -4.65 -4.83
C HIS A 36 -9.99 -5.02 -3.48
N ILE A 37 -10.55 -4.53 -2.37
CA ILE A 37 -10.05 -4.82 -1.02
C ILE A 37 -11.12 -5.47 -0.15
N LEU A 38 -10.71 -6.22 0.87
CA LEU A 38 -11.60 -6.80 1.88
C LEU A 38 -11.47 -6.05 3.21
N GLY A 39 -12.61 -5.66 3.78
CA GLY A 39 -12.65 -5.02 5.08
C GLY A 39 -12.24 -3.56 5.08
N GLY A 40 -11.81 -3.07 6.25
CA GLY A 40 -11.30 -1.72 6.48
C GLY A 40 -9.77 -1.71 6.58
N PHE A 41 -9.24 -0.56 6.98
CA PHE A 41 -7.82 -0.38 7.22
C PHE A 41 -7.49 -0.70 8.69
N ASP A 42 -6.45 -1.49 8.94
CA ASP A 42 -5.97 -1.76 10.29
C ASP A 42 -5.36 -0.50 10.92
N PHE A 43 -4.61 0.24 10.13
CA PHE A 43 -4.14 1.58 10.45
C PHE A 43 -3.98 2.43 9.19
N VAL A 44 -3.83 3.74 9.38
CA VAL A 44 -3.52 4.72 8.34
C VAL A 44 -2.35 5.56 8.80
N ALA A 45 -1.28 5.60 8.03
CA ALA A 45 -0.18 6.53 8.18
C ALA A 45 -0.39 7.70 7.21
N ARG A 46 -0.58 8.90 7.72
CA ARG A 46 -0.87 10.11 6.95
C ARG A 46 0.19 11.17 7.17
N GLY A 47 0.56 11.84 6.10
CA GLY A 47 1.35 13.06 6.14
C GLY A 47 0.66 14.19 5.39
N ASP A 48 0.63 15.37 5.97
CA ASP A 48 0.16 16.59 5.35
C ASP A 48 1.16 17.75 5.57
N THR A 49 0.80 18.95 5.20
CA THR A 49 1.69 20.12 5.28
C THR A 49 1.98 20.61 6.70
N GLN A 50 1.42 20.03 7.73
CA GLN A 50 1.56 20.47 9.13
C GLN A 50 1.91 19.35 10.10
N GLU A 51 1.48 18.11 9.84
CA GLU A 51 1.70 16.99 10.76
C GLU A 51 1.89 15.64 10.07
N LEU A 52 2.54 14.74 10.77
CA LEU A 52 2.46 13.30 10.55
C LEU A 52 1.53 12.68 11.57
N ARG A 53 0.74 11.71 11.14
CA ARG A 53 -0.22 11.02 11.99
C ARG A 53 -0.30 9.54 11.68
N ILE A 54 -0.43 8.73 12.72
CA ILE A 54 -0.83 7.33 12.59
C ILE A 54 -2.15 7.17 13.34
N THR A 55 -3.14 6.58 12.68
CA THR A 55 -4.45 6.28 13.26
C THR A 55 -4.70 4.79 13.16
N ARG A 56 -5.12 4.17 14.25
CA ARG A 56 -5.51 2.76 14.33
C ARG A 56 -7.02 2.65 14.49
N ALA A 57 -7.64 1.69 13.79
CA ALA A 57 -9.08 1.49 13.83
C ALA A 57 -9.52 0.68 15.06
N ASP A 58 -8.82 -0.40 15.43
CA ASP A 58 -9.21 -1.29 16.53
C ASP A 58 -8.00 -1.72 17.40
N PRO A 59 -8.03 -1.46 18.73
CA PRO A 59 -8.87 -0.44 19.38
C PRO A 59 -8.53 0.97 18.89
N PRO A 60 -9.50 1.89 18.79
CA PRO A 60 -9.26 3.22 18.25
C PRO A 60 -8.16 3.97 19.00
N GLY A 61 -7.29 4.66 18.23
CA GLY A 61 -6.20 5.43 18.82
C GLY A 61 -5.37 6.09 17.73
N SER A 62 -4.59 7.10 18.11
CA SER A 62 -3.69 7.79 17.19
C SER A 62 -2.49 8.41 17.89
N ALA A 63 -1.41 8.60 17.14
CA ALA A 63 -0.29 9.47 17.49
C ALA A 63 -0.08 10.47 16.35
N ALA A 64 0.36 11.68 16.70
CA ALA A 64 0.69 12.71 15.72
C ALA A 64 1.89 13.54 16.21
N ALA A 65 2.67 14.06 15.26
CA ALA A 65 3.73 15.01 15.52
C ALA A 65 3.73 16.11 14.45
N PRO A 66 4.01 17.37 14.82
CA PRO A 66 4.16 18.44 13.85
C PRO A 66 5.35 18.18 12.93
N VAL A 67 5.20 18.56 11.67
CA VAL A 67 6.29 18.60 10.71
C VAL A 67 6.79 20.04 10.62
N GLY A 68 8.10 20.20 10.40
CA GLY A 68 8.68 21.51 10.16
C GLY A 68 8.14 22.13 8.86
N PRO A 69 8.53 23.41 8.60
CA PRO A 69 7.97 24.11 7.45
C PRO A 69 8.28 23.35 6.15
N TRP A 70 7.25 22.93 5.45
CA TRP A 70 7.37 22.42 4.10
C TRP A 70 7.77 23.52 3.14
N ASN A 71 8.70 23.21 2.26
CA ASN A 71 9.05 24.11 1.17
C ASN A 71 8.23 23.75 -0.07
N ASN A 72 7.50 24.73 -0.59
CA ASN A 72 6.68 24.56 -1.77
C ASN A 72 7.52 24.04 -2.95
N GLY A 73 7.11 22.93 -3.52
CA GLY A 73 7.75 22.33 -4.70
C GLY A 73 9.08 21.63 -4.43
N ILE A 74 9.46 21.40 -3.17
CA ILE A 74 10.67 20.64 -2.83
C ILE A 74 10.28 19.22 -2.42
N PRO A 75 10.89 18.19 -3.06
CA PRO A 75 10.69 16.82 -2.64
C PRO A 75 11.34 16.55 -1.28
N HIS A 76 10.62 15.86 -0.40
CA HIS A 76 11.07 15.37 0.90
C HIS A 76 11.06 13.85 0.94
N ALA A 77 12.10 13.24 1.47
CA ALA A 77 12.11 11.78 1.64
C ALA A 77 11.09 11.37 2.71
N PHE A 78 10.28 10.37 2.42
CA PHE A 78 9.39 9.79 3.41
C PHE A 78 9.61 8.30 3.58
N LYS A 79 9.22 7.78 4.74
CA LYS A 79 9.25 6.37 5.05
C LYS A 79 8.05 6.00 5.92
N VAL A 80 7.35 4.94 5.54
CA VAL A 80 6.34 4.28 6.37
C VAL A 80 6.85 2.89 6.70
N VAL A 81 6.86 2.55 7.97
CA VAL A 81 7.38 1.28 8.50
C VAL A 81 6.30 0.59 9.29
N TYR A 82 6.19 -0.71 9.11
CA TYR A 82 5.55 -1.59 10.08
C TYR A 82 6.54 -2.70 10.42
N ASN A 83 6.72 -2.98 11.70
CA ASN A 83 7.60 -4.05 12.16
C ASN A 83 6.83 -5.20 12.81
N ALA A 84 7.44 -6.39 12.83
CA ALA A 84 6.83 -7.58 13.45
C ALA A 84 6.56 -7.43 14.96
N GLY A 85 7.09 -6.40 15.60
CA GLY A 85 6.77 -6.04 17.00
C GLY A 85 5.45 -5.29 17.17
N GLY A 86 4.73 -5.03 16.08
CA GLY A 86 3.44 -4.34 16.13
C GLY A 86 3.57 -2.82 16.27
N ILE A 87 4.62 -2.22 15.73
CA ILE A 87 4.79 -0.76 15.69
C ILE A 87 4.71 -0.28 14.25
N ALA A 88 3.80 0.63 13.97
CA ALA A 88 3.79 1.42 12.75
C ALA A 88 4.53 2.74 12.98
N GLY A 89 5.28 3.18 11.97
CA GLY A 89 6.01 4.45 11.98
C GLY A 89 5.84 5.19 10.65
N ILE A 90 5.81 6.51 10.71
CA ILE A 90 5.93 7.40 9.55
C ILE A 90 6.99 8.46 9.84
N SER A 91 7.87 8.73 8.88
CA SER A 91 8.89 9.76 9.02
C SER A 91 9.07 10.55 7.73
N ILE A 92 9.53 11.81 7.88
CA ILE A 92 9.93 12.72 6.81
C ILE A 92 11.36 13.18 7.07
N ASP A 93 12.22 13.07 6.05
CA ASP A 93 13.65 13.45 6.06
C ASP A 93 14.43 12.85 7.24
N GLU A 94 13.93 11.77 7.85
CA GLU A 94 14.45 11.15 9.08
C GLU A 94 14.48 12.09 10.31
N LEU A 95 13.97 13.31 10.19
CA LEU A 95 13.95 14.34 11.23
C LEU A 95 12.63 14.34 12.03
N TYR A 96 11.52 14.10 11.33
CA TYR A 96 10.19 14.07 11.92
C TYR A 96 9.69 12.63 11.89
N THR A 97 9.35 12.09 13.06
CA THR A 97 8.92 10.69 13.17
C THR A 97 7.74 10.58 14.14
N VAL A 98 6.76 9.79 13.74
CA VAL A 98 5.66 9.33 14.58
C VAL A 98 5.67 7.82 14.60
N GLU A 99 5.57 7.24 15.79
CA GLU A 99 5.40 5.80 15.99
C GLU A 99 4.18 5.52 16.84
N PHE A 100 3.46 4.45 16.52
CA PHE A 100 2.26 4.04 17.25
C PHE A 100 2.10 2.52 17.26
N PRO A 101 1.73 1.90 18.40
CA PRO A 101 1.45 0.47 18.46
C PRO A 101 0.17 0.14 17.69
N VAL A 102 0.29 -0.78 16.73
CA VAL A 102 -0.81 -1.26 15.89
C VAL A 102 -0.73 -2.77 15.74
N THR A 103 -1.83 -3.39 15.35
CA THR A 103 -1.87 -4.80 14.94
C THR A 103 -2.48 -4.83 13.55
N ILE A 104 -1.86 -5.54 12.61
CA ILE A 104 -2.43 -5.74 11.29
C ILE A 104 -3.00 -7.15 11.16
N ASN A 105 -4.02 -7.26 10.31
CA ASN A 105 -4.63 -8.55 9.98
C ASN A 105 -3.57 -9.48 9.36
N PRO A 106 -3.43 -10.74 9.80
CA PRO A 106 -2.50 -11.70 9.19
C PRO A 106 -2.72 -11.93 7.69
N ALA A 107 -3.91 -11.64 7.17
CA ALA A 107 -4.22 -11.75 5.74
C ALA A 107 -3.84 -10.49 4.94
N THR A 108 -3.33 -9.44 5.59
CA THR A 108 -2.91 -8.21 4.91
C THR A 108 -1.76 -8.50 3.96
N ASN A 109 -1.98 -8.24 2.68
CA ASN A 109 -1.06 -8.55 1.58
C ASN A 109 -0.95 -7.41 0.56
N GLY A 110 -1.39 -6.21 0.92
CA GLY A 110 -1.29 -5.05 0.05
C GLY A 110 -1.25 -3.73 0.80
N LEU A 111 -0.92 -2.68 0.06
CA LEU A 111 -0.93 -1.30 0.53
C LEU A 111 -1.82 -0.45 -0.38
N LEU A 112 -2.68 0.36 0.22
CA LEU A 112 -3.31 1.48 -0.46
C LEU A 112 -2.50 2.74 -0.19
N ILE A 113 -2.03 3.37 -1.23
CA ILE A 113 -1.30 4.64 -1.20
C ILE A 113 -2.20 5.68 -1.85
N THR A 114 -2.47 6.76 -1.14
CA THR A 114 -3.35 7.84 -1.62
C THR A 114 -2.58 9.15 -1.67
N ALA A 115 -2.65 9.85 -2.80
CA ALA A 115 -2.29 11.26 -2.94
C ALA A 115 -3.56 12.06 -3.12
N PHE A 116 -3.84 12.99 -2.21
CA PHE A 116 -5.09 13.75 -2.18
C PHE A 116 -4.86 15.25 -2.31
N VAL A 117 -5.67 15.86 -3.16
CA VAL A 117 -5.72 17.32 -3.32
C VAL A 117 -7.16 17.78 -3.42
N ASP A 118 -7.51 18.80 -2.64
CA ASP A 118 -8.76 19.56 -2.76
C ASP A 118 -8.44 21.03 -3.05
N GLY A 119 -8.91 21.50 -4.18
CA GLY A 119 -8.74 22.90 -4.62
C GLY A 119 -7.73 23.12 -5.75
N ALA A 120 -7.95 24.22 -6.46
CA ALA A 120 -7.11 24.63 -7.59
C ALA A 120 -5.75 25.17 -7.15
N GLY A 121 -4.72 24.95 -8.00
CA GLY A 121 -3.37 25.47 -7.75
C GLY A 121 -2.63 24.71 -6.64
N ARG A 122 -3.00 23.48 -6.36
CA ARG A 122 -2.38 22.57 -5.40
C ARG A 122 -2.00 21.27 -6.07
N GLY A 123 -1.03 20.57 -5.51
CA GLY A 123 -0.59 19.26 -6.00
C GLY A 123 0.13 18.48 -4.92
N VAL A 124 -0.02 17.16 -4.96
CA VAL A 124 0.76 16.18 -4.19
C VAL A 124 1.33 15.18 -5.16
N THR A 125 2.63 14.99 -5.13
CA THR A 125 3.34 13.97 -5.91
C THR A 125 4.07 13.04 -4.97
N LEU A 126 3.88 11.73 -5.14
CA LEU A 126 4.69 10.70 -4.51
C LEU A 126 5.50 10.02 -5.60
N ALA A 127 6.82 9.98 -5.46
CA ALA A 127 7.71 9.46 -6.49
C ALA A 127 8.78 8.53 -5.90
N ASN A 128 9.40 7.75 -6.78
CA ASN A 128 10.46 6.79 -6.43
C ASN A 128 10.04 5.80 -5.33
N LEU A 129 8.78 5.36 -5.38
CA LEU A 129 8.23 4.49 -4.37
C LEU A 129 8.89 3.12 -4.40
N ARG A 130 9.32 2.66 -3.24
CA ARG A 130 9.96 1.37 -3.04
C ARG A 130 9.39 0.70 -1.80
N ILE A 131 9.07 -0.57 -1.92
CA ILE A 131 8.71 -1.40 -0.78
C ILE A 131 9.83 -2.40 -0.48
N THR A 132 10.20 -2.51 0.79
CA THR A 132 11.10 -3.55 1.28
C THR A 132 10.31 -4.50 2.15
N LEU A 133 10.30 -5.76 1.78
CA LEU A 133 9.63 -6.85 2.49
C LEU A 133 10.64 -7.62 3.38
N PRO A 134 10.16 -8.49 4.28
CA PRO A 134 11.02 -9.34 5.09
C PRO A 134 12.05 -10.08 4.23
N GLY A 135 13.29 -10.18 4.74
CA GLY A 135 14.43 -10.72 3.98
C GLY A 135 15.17 -9.69 3.14
N PHE A 136 14.84 -8.38 3.31
CA PHE A 136 15.48 -7.24 2.61
C PHE A 136 15.30 -7.24 1.08
N ILE A 137 14.24 -7.87 0.60
CA ILE A 137 13.89 -7.82 -0.82
C ILE A 137 13.22 -6.47 -1.09
N MET A 138 13.90 -5.61 -1.85
CA MET A 138 13.41 -4.30 -2.23
C MET A 138 12.82 -4.34 -3.64
N HIS A 139 11.62 -3.82 -3.81
CA HIS A 139 10.93 -3.72 -5.08
C HIS A 139 10.58 -2.26 -5.39
N GLU A 140 10.74 -1.87 -6.63
CA GLU A 140 10.20 -0.60 -7.12
C GLU A 140 8.69 -0.76 -7.31
N VAL A 141 7.94 0.22 -6.79
CA VAL A 141 6.48 0.25 -6.86
C VAL A 141 6.01 1.19 -7.97
N GLY A 142 6.86 2.13 -8.37
CA GLY A 142 6.55 3.18 -9.33
C GLY A 142 6.25 4.51 -8.66
N ASP A 143 5.65 5.42 -9.42
CA ASP A 143 5.26 6.76 -8.96
C ASP A 143 3.74 6.80 -8.85
N THR A 144 3.21 7.55 -7.88
CA THR A 144 1.81 7.94 -7.94
C THR A 144 1.64 9.00 -9.01
N ALA A 145 0.46 9.06 -9.61
CA ALA A 145 0.11 10.17 -10.48
C ALA A 145 0.19 11.50 -9.71
N ASP A 146 0.45 12.57 -10.45
CA ASP A 146 0.35 13.92 -9.92
C ASP A 146 -1.12 14.21 -9.59
N ALA A 147 -1.47 14.38 -8.32
CA ALA A 147 -2.76 14.92 -7.95
C ALA A 147 -2.79 16.44 -8.22
N PRO A 148 -3.83 17.07 -8.76
CA PRO A 148 -5.16 16.57 -9.05
C PRO A 148 -5.30 15.82 -10.38
N PRO A 149 -6.24 14.85 -10.53
CA PRO A 149 -7.19 14.40 -9.49
C PRO A 149 -6.53 13.56 -8.40
N THR A 150 -7.24 13.31 -7.29
CA THR A 150 -6.80 12.35 -6.25
C THR A 150 -6.45 11.01 -6.90
N ASP A 151 -5.27 10.50 -6.59
CA ASP A 151 -4.80 9.20 -7.05
C ASP A 151 -4.81 8.19 -5.91
N TYR A 152 -5.35 7.01 -6.20
CA TYR A 152 -5.36 5.86 -5.31
C TYR A 152 -4.56 4.74 -5.96
N MET A 153 -3.38 4.46 -5.45
CA MET A 153 -2.54 3.38 -5.93
C MET A 153 -2.64 2.17 -4.99
N LEU A 154 -3.12 1.06 -5.52
CA LEU A 154 -3.17 -0.22 -4.83
C LEU A 154 -1.94 -1.05 -5.21
N VAL A 155 -1.16 -1.43 -4.21
CA VAL A 155 0.04 -2.26 -4.33
C VAL A 155 -0.27 -3.64 -3.78
N ASP A 156 -0.33 -4.65 -4.64
CA ASP A 156 -0.45 -6.06 -4.25
C ASP A 156 0.96 -6.63 -4.09
N THR A 157 1.28 -7.09 -2.89
CA THR A 157 2.59 -7.67 -2.60
C THR A 157 2.61 -9.18 -2.75
N SER A 158 1.45 -9.82 -2.95
CA SER A 158 1.29 -11.29 -2.97
C SER A 158 1.90 -12.01 -1.76
N LEU A 159 2.39 -11.26 -0.77
CA LEU A 159 3.00 -11.77 0.47
C LEU A 159 2.33 -11.10 1.68
N PRO A 160 2.15 -11.84 2.78
CA PRO A 160 1.65 -11.25 4.02
C PRO A 160 2.58 -10.14 4.53
N LEU A 161 1.99 -9.01 4.93
CA LEU A 161 2.72 -7.87 5.49
C LEU A 161 2.86 -7.92 7.02
N VAL A 162 2.32 -8.95 7.66
CA VAL A 162 2.34 -9.13 9.13
C VAL A 162 3.75 -9.22 9.70
N ASP A 163 4.71 -9.72 8.92
CA ASP A 163 6.11 -9.83 9.33
C ASP A 163 6.90 -8.52 9.17
N GLY A 164 6.24 -7.48 8.68
CA GLY A 164 6.78 -6.14 8.53
C GLY A 164 6.96 -5.71 7.07
N PHE A 165 7.04 -4.40 6.88
CA PHE A 165 7.41 -3.79 5.61
C PHE A 165 8.02 -2.40 5.82
N ILE A 166 8.72 -1.91 4.82
CA ILE A 166 9.15 -0.51 4.71
C ILE A 166 8.71 0.00 3.34
N LEU A 167 7.83 0.99 3.30
CA LEU A 167 7.56 1.78 2.11
C LEU A 167 8.36 3.08 2.21
N SER A 168 9.13 3.41 1.18
CA SER A 168 9.92 4.64 1.11
C SER A 168 9.77 5.30 -0.26
N GLY A 169 10.02 6.59 -0.31
CA GLY A 169 9.96 7.39 -1.53
C GLY A 169 10.18 8.87 -1.25
N THR A 170 9.74 9.71 -2.16
CA THR A 170 9.70 11.16 -1.97
C THR A 170 8.27 11.66 -2.06
N VAL A 171 7.93 12.66 -1.24
CA VAL A 171 6.68 13.41 -1.32
C VAL A 171 6.99 14.87 -1.62
N GLN A 172 6.24 15.44 -2.54
CA GLN A 172 6.32 16.86 -2.90
C GLN A 172 4.94 17.48 -2.83
N PHE A 173 4.82 18.54 -2.06
CA PHE A 173 3.62 19.38 -2.02
C PHE A 173 3.84 20.64 -2.85
N ASN A 174 2.88 20.95 -3.71
CA ASN A 174 2.89 22.15 -4.54
C ASN A 174 1.65 22.99 -4.23
N TRP A 175 1.81 24.32 -4.11
CA TRP A 175 0.69 25.23 -3.94
C TRP A 175 0.99 26.61 -4.50
N THR A 176 -0.07 27.34 -4.86
CA THR A 176 0.01 28.76 -5.22
C THR A 176 -0.59 29.60 -4.09
N GLY A 177 0.08 30.69 -3.72
CA GLY A 177 -0.35 31.55 -2.62
C GLY A 177 0.12 31.10 -1.24
N SER A 178 -0.76 31.15 -0.24
CA SER A 178 -0.44 30.74 1.14
C SER A 178 -0.42 29.23 1.31
N LEU A 179 0.26 28.76 2.38
CA LEU A 179 0.27 27.35 2.75
C LEU A 179 -1.16 26.81 2.92
N PRO A 180 -1.53 25.73 2.24
CA PRO A 180 -2.87 25.13 2.35
C PRO A 180 -3.15 24.57 3.74
N PRO A 181 -4.43 24.55 4.17
CA PRO A 181 -4.84 23.76 5.33
C PRO A 181 -4.53 22.25 5.16
N PRO A 182 -4.28 21.50 6.25
CA PRO A 182 -3.96 20.08 6.22
C PRO A 182 -5.02 19.20 5.54
N ALA A 183 -6.30 19.63 5.58
CA ALA A 183 -7.39 18.88 4.95
C ALA A 183 -7.38 18.93 3.41
N GLU A 184 -6.63 19.82 2.81
CA GLU A 184 -6.67 20.12 1.39
C GLU A 184 -5.53 19.49 0.58
N GLN A 185 -4.45 19.08 1.26
CA GLN A 185 -3.32 18.37 0.66
C GLN A 185 -2.76 17.35 1.64
N TRP A 186 -2.75 16.08 1.28
CA TRP A 186 -2.16 15.04 2.11
C TRP A 186 -1.85 13.76 1.30
N PHE A 187 -1.03 12.91 1.86
CA PHE A 187 -0.86 11.53 1.42
C PHE A 187 -1.14 10.55 2.55
N GLU A 188 -1.56 9.36 2.18
CA GLU A 188 -1.82 8.26 3.13
C GLU A 188 -1.26 6.94 2.62
N VAL A 189 -0.89 6.09 3.58
CA VAL A 189 -0.53 4.69 3.35
C VAL A 189 -1.30 3.84 4.34
N ALA A 190 -2.08 2.91 3.82
CA ALA A 190 -2.91 2.01 4.61
C ALA A 190 -2.67 0.55 4.19
N PRO A 191 -2.33 -0.37 5.11
CA PRO A 191 -2.32 -1.79 4.84
C PRO A 191 -3.72 -2.31 4.55
N VAL A 192 -3.85 -3.19 3.55
CA VAL A 192 -5.14 -3.71 3.08
C VAL A 192 -5.06 -5.21 2.80
N VAL A 193 -6.22 -5.87 2.83
CA VAL A 193 -6.36 -7.26 2.37
C VAL A 193 -6.88 -7.23 0.93
N ILE A 194 -6.08 -7.73 0.00
CA ILE A 194 -6.46 -7.92 -1.40
C ILE A 194 -6.90 -9.38 -1.56
N PRO A 195 -8.15 -9.65 -2.01
CA PRO A 195 -8.61 -11.02 -2.17
C PRO A 195 -7.85 -11.72 -3.29
N GLU A 196 -7.38 -12.93 -3.03
CA GLU A 196 -6.79 -13.76 -4.08
C GLU A 196 -7.81 -14.02 -5.21
N PRO A 197 -7.38 -14.09 -6.47
CA PRO A 197 -8.27 -14.31 -7.63
C PRO A 197 -9.17 -15.55 -7.48
N ALA A 198 -8.69 -16.61 -6.84
CA ALA A 198 -9.47 -17.82 -6.55
C ALA A 198 -10.63 -17.56 -5.57
N THR A 199 -10.43 -16.68 -4.58
CA THR A 199 -11.45 -16.29 -3.60
C THR A 199 -12.57 -15.47 -4.26
N VAL A 200 -12.24 -14.60 -5.20
CA VAL A 200 -13.22 -13.84 -5.99
C VAL A 200 -14.07 -14.78 -6.84
N MET A 201 -13.48 -15.78 -7.47
CA MET A 201 -14.21 -16.78 -8.28
C MET A 201 -15.14 -17.65 -7.42
N LEU A 202 -14.76 -18.01 -6.21
CA LEU A 202 -15.60 -18.77 -5.27
C LEU A 202 -16.78 -17.94 -4.76
N LEU A 203 -16.58 -16.66 -4.45
CA LEU A 203 -17.64 -15.74 -4.03
C LEU A 203 -18.65 -15.51 -5.17
N ALA A 204 -18.18 -15.28 -6.39
CA ALA A 204 -19.01 -15.11 -7.57
C ALA A 204 -19.78 -16.40 -7.89
N GLY A 205 -19.12 -17.57 -7.87
CA GLY A 205 -19.74 -18.88 -8.11
C GLY A 205 -20.78 -19.26 -7.03
N GLY A 206 -20.52 -18.91 -5.77
CA GLY A 206 -21.46 -19.13 -4.65
C GLY A 206 -22.73 -18.30 -4.75
N ALA A 207 -22.64 -17.06 -5.26
CA ALA A 207 -23.81 -16.20 -5.51
C ALA A 207 -24.69 -16.74 -6.62
N VAL A 208 -24.12 -17.22 -7.72
CA VAL A 208 -24.87 -17.83 -8.85
C VAL A 208 -25.53 -19.16 -8.43
N GLY A 209 -24.85 -19.96 -7.60
CA GLY A 209 -25.41 -21.21 -7.10
C GLY A 209 -26.62 -21.04 -6.17
N ARG A 210 -26.69 -19.93 -5.39
CA ARG A 210 -27.85 -19.60 -4.55
C ARG A 210 -29.04 -19.07 -5.35
N LEU A 211 -28.82 -18.38 -6.45
CA LEU A 211 -29.90 -17.90 -7.36
C LEU A 211 -30.57 -19.06 -8.10
N ARG A 212 -29.83 -20.10 -8.50
CA ARG A 212 -30.39 -21.30 -9.16
C ARG A 212 -31.20 -22.22 -8.26
N ARG A 213 -31.03 -22.15 -6.92
CA ARG A 213 -31.85 -22.97 -5.98
C ARG A 213 -33.17 -22.33 -5.58
N ARG A 214 -33.48 -21.12 -6.04
CA ARG A 214 -34.73 -20.40 -5.75
C ARG A 214 -35.67 -20.29 -6.96
N SER A 215 -35.33 -20.88 -8.09
CA SER A 215 -36.16 -21.08 -9.27
C SER A 215 -36.55 -22.57 -9.37
#